data_f6d285c61dea3f1a33d943d2821f4679
#
_entry.id   f6d285c61dea3f1a33d943d2821f4679
#
_cell.length_a   1.000
_cell.length_b   1.000
_cell.length_c   1.000
_cell.angle_alpha   90.00
_cell.angle_beta   90.00
_cell.angle_gamma   90.00
#
_symmetry.space_group_name_H-M   'P 1'
#
loop_
_entity.id
_entity.type
_entity.pdbx_description
1 polymer ?
#
loop_
_entity_poly.entity_id
_entity_poly.type
_entity_poly.pdbx_seq_one_letter_code
_entity_poly.pdbx_strand_id
1 'polypeptide(L)'
;ISQIMNKNPITISSDALLEEAAILMRDNDVSFLPVVDDGKLVGIITESNIFDAFIDLLAFREPGTRLTVEVYDKPGVMANLTGIIGEFGANITHVAVYRGTGGKSSIVLGINSLNTAEIEKSIEEHGYKILYKLQNK
;
A
#
# COMPACT_ATOMS: atom_id res chain seq x y z
N ILE A 1 -36.86 19.07 3.73
CA ILE A 1 -35.71 19.19 4.64
C ILE A 1 -35.46 17.85 5.35
N SER A 2 -36.52 17.18 5.85
CA SER A 2 -36.37 15.87 6.48
C SER A 2 -35.78 14.79 5.54
N GLN A 3 -35.92 14.97 4.23
CA GLN A 3 -35.35 14.06 3.23
C GLN A 3 -33.82 14.16 3.13
N ILE A 4 -33.26 15.28 3.54
CA ILE A 4 -31.81 15.52 3.52
C ILE A 4 -31.17 15.00 4.78
N MET A 5 -31.91 14.87 5.88
CA MET A 5 -31.40 14.36 7.13
C MET A 5 -31.34 12.84 7.10
N ASN A 6 -30.14 12.32 7.13
CA ASN A 6 -29.94 10.89 7.29
C ASN A 6 -30.25 10.48 8.73
N LYS A 7 -31.36 9.77 8.94
CA LYS A 7 -31.78 9.29 10.26
C LYS A 7 -30.86 8.20 10.81
N ASN A 8 -30.13 7.51 9.92
CA ASN A 8 -29.15 6.48 10.29
C ASN A 8 -27.79 6.92 9.77
N PRO A 9 -27.12 7.84 10.47
CA PRO A 9 -25.81 8.29 10.02
C PRO A 9 -24.84 7.13 9.97
N ILE A 10 -24.02 7.12 8.92
CA ILE A 10 -22.99 6.13 8.76
C ILE A 10 -21.85 6.50 9.68
N THR A 11 -21.51 5.58 10.57
CA THR A 11 -20.43 5.74 11.53
C THR A 11 -19.48 4.55 11.44
N ILE A 12 -18.32 4.69 12.05
CA ILE A 12 -17.34 3.63 12.13
C ILE A 12 -16.74 3.59 13.54
N SER A 13 -16.28 2.41 13.95
CA SER A 13 -15.58 2.23 15.22
C SER A 13 -14.10 2.63 15.08
N SER A 14 -13.48 3.05 16.19
CA SER A 14 -12.03 3.32 16.21
C SER A 14 -11.18 2.06 15.98
N ASP A 15 -11.77 0.87 16.17
CA ASP A 15 -11.09 -0.42 15.91
C ASP A 15 -11.18 -0.87 14.46
N ALA A 16 -11.92 -0.16 13.61
CA ALA A 16 -12.10 -0.53 12.22
C ALA A 16 -10.81 -0.36 11.41
N LEU A 17 -10.71 -1.18 10.38
CA LEU A 17 -9.56 -1.10 9.47
C LEU A 17 -9.70 0.11 8.55
N LEU A 18 -8.54 0.62 8.10
CA LEU A 18 -8.48 1.72 7.14
C LEU A 18 -9.28 1.43 5.87
N GLU A 19 -9.19 0.21 5.37
CA GLU A 19 -9.89 -0.26 4.19
C GLU A 19 -11.41 -0.25 4.38
N GLU A 20 -11.88 -0.59 5.58
CA GLU A 20 -13.32 -0.53 5.91
C GLU A 20 -13.82 0.91 5.85
N ALA A 21 -13.06 1.85 6.40
CA ALA A 21 -13.39 3.26 6.33
C ALA A 21 -13.47 3.76 4.89
N ALA A 22 -12.47 3.41 4.08
CA ALA A 22 -12.42 3.80 2.67
C ALA A 22 -13.60 3.22 1.87
N ILE A 23 -13.97 1.97 2.11
CA ILE A 23 -15.09 1.31 1.45
C ILE A 23 -16.42 1.97 1.84
N LEU A 24 -16.62 2.24 3.14
CA LEU A 24 -17.85 2.91 3.61
C LEU A 24 -18.01 4.29 3.02
N MET A 25 -16.94 5.06 2.94
CA MET A 25 -16.96 6.40 2.35
C MET A 25 -17.28 6.34 0.86
N ARG A 26 -16.67 5.45 0.14
CA ARG A 26 -16.91 5.26 -1.30
C ARG A 26 -18.35 4.80 -1.58
N ASP A 27 -18.80 3.76 -0.89
CA ASP A 27 -20.08 3.12 -1.17
C ASP A 27 -21.27 4.00 -0.78
N ASN A 28 -21.07 4.90 0.16
CA ASN A 28 -22.11 5.82 0.63
C ASN A 28 -21.92 7.25 0.12
N ASP A 29 -20.91 7.48 -0.73
CA ASP A 29 -20.60 8.79 -1.32
C ASP A 29 -20.52 9.91 -0.26
N VAL A 30 -19.79 9.64 0.82
CA VAL A 30 -19.56 10.59 1.89
C VAL A 30 -18.07 10.95 1.97
N SER A 31 -17.77 12.20 2.34
CA SER A 31 -16.40 12.71 2.44
C SER A 31 -15.81 12.62 3.85
N PHE A 32 -16.60 12.20 4.81
CA PHE A 32 -16.16 12.00 6.18
C PHE A 32 -17.00 10.92 6.86
N LEU A 33 -16.43 10.33 7.94
CA LEU A 33 -17.10 9.37 8.79
C LEU A 33 -16.92 9.79 10.25
N PRO A 34 -18.01 9.94 11.02
CA PRO A 34 -17.90 10.03 12.47
C PRO A 34 -17.38 8.70 13.04
N VAL A 35 -16.42 8.79 13.95
CA VAL A 35 -15.91 7.64 14.69
C VAL A 35 -16.64 7.57 16.03
N VAL A 36 -17.35 6.47 16.26
CA VAL A 36 -18.18 6.28 17.43
C VAL A 36 -17.80 5.01 18.16
N ASP A 37 -17.48 5.13 19.43
CA ASP A 37 -17.22 4.00 20.32
C ASP A 37 -18.18 4.08 21.51
N ASP A 38 -18.82 2.95 21.84
CA ASP A 38 -19.78 2.85 22.94
C ASP A 38 -20.85 3.95 22.91
N GLY A 39 -21.35 4.27 21.71
CA GLY A 39 -22.35 5.30 21.50
C GLY A 39 -21.87 6.74 21.63
N LYS A 40 -20.53 6.94 21.76
CA LYS A 40 -19.94 8.28 21.91
C LYS A 40 -19.07 8.62 20.71
N LEU A 41 -19.22 9.85 20.23
CA LEU A 41 -18.36 10.39 19.18
C LEU A 41 -16.95 10.60 19.75
N VAL A 42 -15.96 9.91 19.16
CA VAL A 42 -14.56 10.00 19.58
C VAL A 42 -13.67 10.67 18.54
N GLY A 43 -14.15 10.86 17.32
CA GLY A 43 -13.40 11.53 16.27
C GLY A 43 -14.14 11.56 14.94
N ILE A 44 -13.45 12.08 13.93
CA ILE A 44 -13.93 12.13 12.55
C ILE A 44 -12.79 11.71 11.63
N ILE A 45 -13.09 10.86 10.64
CA ILE A 45 -12.18 10.51 9.57
C ILE A 45 -12.62 11.23 8.30
N THR A 46 -11.68 11.89 7.63
CA THR A 46 -11.92 12.58 6.36
C THR A 46 -11.23 11.84 5.21
N GLU A 47 -11.59 12.18 3.95
CA GLU A 47 -10.90 11.67 2.77
C GLU A 47 -9.40 11.96 2.81
N SER A 48 -9.01 13.17 3.26
CA SER A 48 -7.59 13.53 3.40
C SER A 48 -6.87 12.62 4.38
N ASN A 49 -7.51 12.24 5.49
CA ASN A 49 -6.94 11.28 6.44
C ASN A 49 -6.72 9.92 5.79
N ILE A 50 -7.66 9.46 4.96
CA ILE A 50 -7.54 8.20 4.23
C ILE A 50 -6.37 8.27 3.24
N PHE A 51 -6.27 9.34 2.46
CA PHE A 51 -5.18 9.51 1.51
C PHE A 51 -3.82 9.56 2.20
N ASP A 52 -3.70 10.32 3.29
CA ASP A 52 -2.46 10.39 4.07
C ASP A 52 -2.05 9.00 4.60
N ALA A 53 -3.01 8.26 5.13
CA ALA A 53 -2.76 6.92 5.65
C ALA A 53 -2.30 5.96 4.55
N PHE A 54 -2.87 6.03 3.34
CA PHE A 54 -2.42 5.21 2.21
C PHE A 54 -1.03 5.62 1.72
N ILE A 55 -0.72 6.92 1.69
CA ILE A 55 0.63 7.40 1.35
C ILE A 55 1.65 6.84 2.33
N ASP A 56 1.35 6.88 3.62
CA ASP A 56 2.22 6.32 4.66
C ASP A 56 2.37 4.80 4.52
N LEU A 57 1.25 4.11 4.28
CA LEU A 57 1.24 2.65 4.11
C LEU A 57 2.11 2.21 2.93
N LEU A 58 2.07 2.97 1.83
CA LEU A 58 2.86 2.69 0.63
C LEU A 58 4.30 3.18 0.74
N ALA A 59 4.65 3.83 1.85
CA ALA A 59 6.01 4.31 2.15
C ALA A 59 6.65 5.12 1.02
N PHE A 60 5.84 5.86 0.25
CA PHE A 60 6.31 6.58 -0.93
C PHE A 60 7.36 7.65 -0.59
N ARG A 61 7.29 8.21 0.60
CA ARG A 61 8.19 9.26 1.07
C ARG A 61 9.40 8.73 1.84
N GLU A 62 9.48 7.44 2.07
CA GLU A 62 10.60 6.84 2.80
C GLU A 62 11.90 6.94 2.00
N PRO A 63 13.05 7.23 2.67
CA PRO A 63 14.34 7.23 1.99
C PRO A 63 14.73 5.84 1.51
N GLY A 64 15.43 5.79 0.40
CA GLY A 64 15.92 4.54 -0.18
C GLY A 64 15.58 4.39 -1.64
N THR A 65 15.61 3.17 -2.12
CA THR A 65 15.29 2.81 -3.50
C THR A 65 13.97 2.04 -3.55
N ARG A 66 13.11 2.43 -4.46
CA ARG A 66 11.85 1.77 -4.75
C ARG A 66 11.95 1.12 -6.12
N LEU A 67 11.85 -0.19 -6.16
CA LEU A 67 11.88 -0.97 -7.40
C LEU A 67 10.49 -1.51 -7.69
N THR A 68 10.06 -1.39 -8.94
CA THR A 68 8.86 -2.06 -9.44
C THR A 68 9.29 -3.19 -10.36
N VAL A 69 8.97 -4.42 -10.00
CA VAL A 69 9.43 -5.63 -10.68
C VAL A 69 8.22 -6.38 -11.26
N GLU A 70 8.27 -6.66 -12.56
CA GLU A 70 7.27 -7.49 -13.21
C GLU A 70 7.58 -8.97 -12.94
N VAL A 71 6.56 -9.70 -12.52
CA VAL A 71 6.67 -11.13 -12.24
C VAL A 71 5.46 -11.87 -12.79
N TYR A 72 5.62 -13.17 -13.03
CA TYR A 72 4.48 -14.05 -13.18
C TYR A 72 4.00 -14.48 -11.79
N ASP A 73 2.71 -14.34 -11.53
CA ASP A 73 2.10 -14.68 -10.24
C ASP A 73 2.07 -16.19 -10.06
N LYS A 74 3.11 -16.73 -9.45
CA LYS A 74 3.29 -18.16 -9.18
C LYS A 74 3.68 -18.38 -7.72
N PRO A 75 3.34 -19.56 -7.16
CA PRO A 75 3.82 -19.90 -5.82
C PRO A 75 5.34 -19.76 -5.72
N GLY A 76 5.81 -19.11 -4.66
CA GLY A 76 7.23 -18.93 -4.37
C GLY A 76 7.88 -17.72 -5.01
N VAL A 77 7.22 -16.99 -5.90
CA VAL A 77 7.85 -15.82 -6.56
C VAL A 77 8.22 -14.74 -5.55
N MET A 78 7.39 -14.47 -4.58
CA MET A 78 7.68 -13.49 -3.54
C MET A 78 8.87 -13.92 -2.68
N ALA A 79 8.93 -15.19 -2.30
CA ALA A 79 10.04 -15.74 -1.53
C ALA A 79 11.36 -15.61 -2.30
N ASN A 80 11.36 -15.91 -3.60
CA ASN A 80 12.54 -15.79 -4.44
C ASN A 80 13.00 -14.34 -4.55
N LEU A 81 12.07 -13.44 -4.87
CA LEU A 81 12.39 -12.02 -5.08
C LEU A 81 12.90 -11.35 -3.81
N THR A 82 12.24 -11.57 -2.69
CA THR A 82 12.67 -11.01 -1.41
C THR A 82 13.95 -11.65 -0.89
N GLY A 83 14.16 -12.94 -1.18
CA GLY A 83 15.39 -13.65 -0.86
C GLY A 83 16.62 -13.07 -1.57
N ILE A 84 16.49 -12.68 -2.82
CA ILE A 84 17.56 -12.02 -3.57
C ILE A 84 18.00 -10.74 -2.84
N ILE A 85 17.05 -9.93 -2.41
CA ILE A 85 17.34 -8.68 -1.69
C ILE A 85 18.01 -8.97 -0.35
N GLY A 86 17.52 -9.97 0.37
CA GLY A 86 18.06 -10.37 1.66
C GLY A 86 19.52 -10.86 1.61
N GLU A 87 19.91 -11.51 0.51
CA GLU A 87 21.30 -11.97 0.32
C GLU A 87 22.31 -10.84 0.31
N PHE A 88 21.91 -9.64 -0.08
CA PHE A 88 22.77 -8.45 -0.06
C PHE A 88 22.75 -7.71 1.28
N GLY A 89 22.08 -8.25 2.28
CA GLY A 89 21.97 -7.62 3.60
C GLY A 89 21.10 -6.37 3.63
N ALA A 90 20.32 -6.13 2.58
CA ALA A 90 19.43 -5.00 2.49
C ALA A 90 18.09 -5.30 3.17
N ASN A 91 17.51 -4.29 3.79
CA ASN A 91 16.19 -4.40 4.41
C ASN A 91 15.09 -3.91 3.46
N ILE A 92 14.00 -4.66 3.40
CA ILE A 92 12.81 -4.28 2.65
C ILE A 92 11.92 -3.46 3.60
N THR A 93 11.63 -2.22 3.24
CA THR A 93 10.86 -1.29 4.06
C THR A 93 9.37 -1.41 3.81
N HIS A 94 8.97 -1.75 2.58
CA HIS A 94 7.58 -2.01 2.26
C HIS A 94 7.45 -2.84 0.99
N VAL A 95 6.28 -3.45 0.81
CA VAL A 95 5.93 -4.24 -0.38
C VAL A 95 4.49 -3.91 -0.77
N ALA A 96 4.26 -3.70 -2.05
CA ALA A 96 2.92 -3.61 -2.62
C ALA A 96 2.83 -4.50 -3.86
N VAL A 97 1.69 -5.12 -4.06
CA VAL A 97 1.45 -6.00 -5.21
C VAL A 97 0.30 -5.45 -6.03
N TYR A 98 0.58 -5.16 -7.29
CA TYR A 98 -0.43 -4.74 -8.27
C TYR A 98 -0.67 -5.88 -9.24
N ARG A 99 -1.87 -6.45 -9.19
CA ARG A 99 -2.25 -7.54 -10.08
C ARG A 99 -2.56 -6.98 -11.46
N GLY A 100 -1.91 -7.57 -12.47
CA GLY A 100 -2.11 -7.21 -13.86
C GLY A 100 -2.95 -8.25 -14.60
N THR A 101 -2.82 -8.28 -15.90
CA THR A 101 -3.49 -9.24 -16.79
C THR A 101 -2.52 -10.33 -17.24
N GLY A 102 -3.04 -11.45 -17.75
CA GLY A 102 -2.22 -12.54 -18.29
C GLY A 102 -1.33 -13.24 -17.27
N GLY A 103 -1.74 -13.28 -16.00
CA GLY A 103 -0.96 -13.92 -14.94
C GLY A 103 0.25 -13.13 -14.49
N LYS A 104 0.39 -11.90 -14.94
CA LYS A 104 1.48 -11.00 -14.53
C LYS A 104 1.06 -10.10 -13.39
N SER A 105 2.00 -9.78 -12.52
CA SER A 105 1.84 -8.81 -11.45
C SER A 105 3.06 -7.91 -11.39
N SER A 106 2.87 -6.71 -10.84
CA SER A 106 3.98 -5.81 -10.54
C SER A 106 4.16 -5.76 -9.03
N ILE A 107 5.35 -6.08 -8.56
CA ILE A 107 5.71 -6.03 -7.15
C ILE A 107 6.55 -4.80 -6.94
N VAL A 108 6.10 -3.93 -6.04
CA VAL A 108 6.84 -2.75 -5.61
C VAL A 108 7.56 -3.08 -4.32
N LEU A 109 8.86 -2.86 -4.29
CA LEU A 109 9.72 -3.15 -3.15
C LEU A 109 10.46 -1.89 -2.75
N GLY A 110 10.29 -1.46 -1.51
CA GLY A 110 11.10 -0.42 -0.90
C GLY A 110 12.34 -1.04 -0.25
N ILE A 111 13.51 -0.50 -0.55
CA ILE A 111 14.79 -0.98 -0.04
C ILE A 111 15.48 0.20 0.67
N ASN A 112 15.99 -0.03 1.87
CA ASN A 112 16.62 0.99 2.70
C ASN A 112 18.04 1.37 2.26
N SER A 113 18.30 1.38 0.96
CA SER A 113 19.60 1.69 0.38
C SER A 113 19.45 2.47 -0.90
N LEU A 114 20.36 3.39 -1.16
CA LEU A 114 20.45 4.09 -2.45
C LEU A 114 21.37 3.34 -3.42
N ASN A 115 22.24 2.46 -2.92
CA ASN A 115 23.14 1.66 -3.74
C ASN A 115 22.55 0.27 -3.95
N THR A 116 21.75 0.11 -4.98
CA THR A 116 21.04 -1.13 -5.31
C THR A 116 21.45 -1.76 -6.63
N ALA A 117 22.56 -1.31 -7.23
CA ALA A 117 22.98 -1.77 -8.55
C ALA A 117 23.21 -3.30 -8.62
N GLU A 118 23.84 -3.88 -7.60
CA GLU A 118 24.07 -5.33 -7.54
C GLU A 118 22.79 -6.11 -7.31
N ILE A 119 21.90 -5.56 -6.50
CA ILE A 119 20.57 -6.14 -6.26
C ILE A 119 19.76 -6.16 -7.56
N GLU A 120 19.74 -5.04 -8.28
CA GLU A 120 19.03 -4.92 -9.56
C GLU A 120 19.58 -5.93 -10.57
N LYS A 121 20.90 -6.04 -10.67
CA LYS A 121 21.55 -7.01 -11.54
C LYS A 121 21.15 -8.44 -11.18
N SER A 122 21.16 -8.78 -9.91
CA SER A 122 20.77 -10.11 -9.45
C SER A 122 19.31 -10.43 -9.75
N ILE A 123 18.41 -9.46 -9.56
CA ILE A 123 16.99 -9.59 -9.91
C ILE A 123 16.83 -9.91 -11.39
N GLU A 124 17.53 -9.18 -12.24
CA GLU A 124 17.48 -9.40 -13.71
C GLU A 124 18.09 -10.74 -14.11
N GLU A 125 19.20 -11.16 -13.48
CA GLU A 125 19.83 -12.46 -13.72
C GLU A 125 18.94 -13.64 -13.36
N HIS A 126 18.01 -13.46 -12.41
CA HIS A 126 17.01 -14.46 -12.04
C HIS A 126 15.78 -14.46 -12.98
N GLY A 127 15.81 -13.65 -14.03
CA GLY A 127 14.77 -13.63 -15.06
C GLY A 127 13.61 -12.67 -14.77
N TYR A 128 13.72 -11.83 -13.77
CA TYR A 128 12.72 -10.80 -13.47
C TYR A 128 13.03 -9.52 -14.23
N LYS A 129 11.97 -8.75 -14.53
CA LYS A 129 12.11 -7.49 -15.25
C LYS A 129 11.83 -6.32 -14.31
N ILE A 130 12.77 -5.41 -14.19
CA ILE A 130 12.59 -4.16 -13.43
C ILE A 130 11.92 -3.15 -14.36
N LEU A 131 10.71 -2.72 -13.99
CA LEU A 131 9.93 -1.76 -14.76
C LEU A 131 10.27 -0.31 -14.42
N TYR A 132 10.44 -0.03 -13.12
CA TYR A 132 10.70 1.31 -12.61
C TYR A 132 11.65 1.26 -11.43
N LYS A 133 12.40 2.35 -11.30
CA LYS A 133 13.27 2.63 -10.16
C LYS A 133 13.06 4.08 -9.75
N LEU A 134 12.79 4.29 -8.47
CA LEU A 134 12.71 5.62 -7.87
C LEU A 134 13.64 5.66 -6.67
N GLN A 135 14.37 6.74 -6.51
CA GLN A 135 15.26 6.94 -5.37
C GLN A 135 14.87 8.20 -4.62
N ASN A 136 14.65 8.06 -3.32
CA ASN A 136 14.40 9.15 -2.38
C ASN A 136 15.63 9.31 -1.49
N LYS A 137 16.19 10.47 -1.49
CA LYS A 137 17.36 10.78 -0.66
C LYS A 137 16.99 11.20 0.74
#